data_f4fa7652c64c8e6978e79d97c37dd54e
#
_entry.id   f4fa7652c64c8e6978e79d97c37dd54e
#
_cell.length_a   1.000
_cell.length_b   1.000
_cell.length_c   1.000
_cell.angle_alpha   90.00
_cell.angle_beta   90.00
_cell.angle_gamma   90.00
#
_symmetry.space_group_name_H-M   'P 1'
#
loop_
_entity.id
_entity.type
_entity.pdbx_description
1 polymer ?
#
loop_
_entity_poly.entity_id
_entity_poly.type
_entity_poly.pdbx_seq_one_letter_code
_entity_poly.pdbx_strand_id
1 'polypeptide(L)'
;MAALTADRDTVARAGLLFSYPAKGGVLFFTGAIAAIDTATGLATKGAESTTLKGAGIVQEQIDNTAGADGAANVTIRRGQWRVANSAGADQLTLKDVGMPAYIVDDQTVAKTDGGGKRSVAGTMVDIDPAGVWIAF
;
A
#
# COMPACT_ATOMS: atom_id res chain seq x y z
N MET A 1 24.05 15.98 13.39
CA MET A 1 23.25 15.04 14.19
C MET A 1 24.19 14.32 15.14
N ALA A 2 23.78 14.14 16.38
CA ALA A 2 24.59 13.49 17.40
C ALA A 2 23.87 12.26 17.93
N ALA A 3 24.65 11.24 18.35
CA ALA A 3 24.13 10.08 19.05
C ALA A 3 23.62 10.49 20.44
N LEU A 4 22.77 9.63 21.04
CA LEU A 4 22.31 9.83 22.40
C LEU A 4 23.51 9.84 23.35
N THR A 5 23.48 10.77 24.31
CA THR A 5 24.46 10.88 25.39
C THR A 5 23.83 10.60 26.75
N ALA A 6 22.51 10.39 26.80
CA ALA A 6 21.74 10.04 27.99
C ALA A 6 20.49 9.28 27.56
N ASP A 7 19.82 8.66 28.52
CA ASP A 7 18.54 7.99 28.33
C ASP A 7 17.51 8.97 27.77
N ARG A 8 16.64 8.47 26.88
CA ARG A 8 15.59 9.23 26.23
C ARG A 8 14.23 8.54 26.44
N ASP A 9 13.24 9.29 26.88
CA ASP A 9 11.85 8.87 26.89
C ASP A 9 11.31 8.92 25.45
N THR A 10 11.39 7.77 24.76
CA THR A 10 10.95 7.66 23.36
C THR A 10 9.45 7.36 23.30
N VAL A 11 8.70 8.29 22.73
CA VAL A 11 7.26 8.20 22.59
C VAL A 11 6.90 7.04 21.65
N ALA A 12 5.97 6.18 22.09
CA ALA A 12 5.44 5.08 21.30
C ALA A 12 3.99 5.37 20.85
N ARG A 13 3.62 4.82 19.73
CA ARG A 13 2.24 4.82 19.23
C ARG A 13 1.83 3.39 18.89
N ALA A 14 0.69 2.94 19.45
CA ALA A 14 0.09 1.65 19.13
C ALA A 14 -0.90 1.78 17.98
N GLY A 15 -1.15 0.66 17.29
CA GLY A 15 -2.19 0.55 16.27
C GLY A 15 -1.68 0.49 14.84
N LEU A 16 -2.60 0.13 13.95
CA LEU A 16 -2.34 -0.10 12.53
C LEU A 16 -3.01 0.95 11.63
N LEU A 17 -3.79 1.86 12.21
CA LEU A 17 -4.50 2.92 11.49
C LEU A 17 -3.62 4.15 11.34
N PHE A 18 -3.59 4.67 10.13
CA PHE A 18 -2.85 5.88 9.77
C PHE A 18 -3.73 6.77 8.91
N SER A 19 -3.58 8.08 9.07
CA SER A 19 -4.24 9.08 8.24
C SER A 19 -3.18 9.84 7.47
N TYR A 20 -3.30 9.86 6.15
CA TYR A 20 -2.34 10.51 5.27
C TYR A 20 -3.01 11.53 4.36
N PRO A 21 -2.34 12.63 4.00
CA PRO A 21 -2.86 13.57 3.03
C PRO A 21 -3.06 12.90 1.67
N ALA A 22 -4.25 13.07 1.11
CA ALA A 22 -4.65 12.46 -0.14
C ALA A 22 -4.20 13.29 -1.35
N LYS A 23 -3.73 12.62 -2.39
CA LYS A 23 -3.46 13.24 -3.68
C LYS A 23 -4.75 13.83 -4.26
N GLY A 24 -4.64 15.02 -4.86
CA GLY A 24 -5.72 15.65 -5.59
C GLY A 24 -6.14 14.88 -6.83
N GLY A 25 -7.40 14.94 -7.20
CA GLY A 25 -7.94 14.25 -8.36
C GLY A 25 -8.17 12.75 -8.20
N VAL A 26 -8.11 12.22 -6.98
CA VAL A 26 -8.22 10.77 -6.71
C VAL A 26 -9.48 10.46 -5.89
N LEU A 27 -10.21 9.44 -6.33
CA LEU A 27 -11.29 8.79 -5.57
C LEU A 27 -10.75 7.51 -4.96
N PHE A 28 -10.81 7.41 -3.64
CA PHE A 28 -10.40 6.22 -2.87
C PHE A 28 -11.63 5.42 -2.48
N PHE A 29 -11.76 4.23 -2.98
CA PHE A 29 -12.80 3.31 -2.53
C PHE A 29 -12.39 2.57 -1.26
N THR A 30 -13.35 2.29 -0.40
CA THR A 30 -13.14 1.38 0.74
C THR A 30 -12.67 0.02 0.23
N GLY A 31 -11.64 -0.53 0.86
CA GLY A 31 -11.07 -1.82 0.47
C GLY A 31 -9.99 -1.74 -0.61
N ALA A 32 -9.74 -0.57 -1.16
CA ALA A 32 -8.68 -0.38 -2.16
C ALA A 32 -7.29 -0.44 -1.53
N ILE A 33 -6.32 -0.92 -2.30
CA ILE A 33 -4.90 -0.80 -1.97
C ILE A 33 -4.51 0.68 -2.07
N ALA A 34 -3.97 1.21 -1.00
CA ALA A 34 -3.39 2.55 -0.98
C ALA A 34 -1.88 2.50 -0.88
N ALA A 35 -1.24 3.50 -1.45
CA ALA A 35 0.20 3.64 -1.45
C ALA A 35 0.59 5.09 -1.17
N ILE A 36 1.82 5.29 -0.71
CA ILE A 36 2.44 6.61 -0.61
C ILE A 36 3.30 6.83 -1.85
N ASP A 37 3.06 7.93 -2.53
CA ASP A 37 3.95 8.38 -3.60
C ASP A 37 5.21 8.98 -2.99
N THR A 38 6.34 8.32 -3.22
CA THR A 38 7.62 8.73 -2.63
C THR A 38 8.17 10.04 -3.22
N ALA A 39 7.66 10.48 -4.37
CA ALA A 39 8.03 11.75 -4.96
C ALA A 39 7.33 12.95 -4.28
N THR A 40 6.12 12.74 -3.74
CA THR A 40 5.29 13.82 -3.18
C THR A 40 4.98 13.64 -1.70
N GLY A 41 5.06 12.43 -1.17
CA GLY A 41 4.63 12.10 0.19
C GLY A 41 3.11 12.01 0.36
N LEU A 42 2.36 12.05 -0.73
CA LEU A 42 0.90 11.97 -0.71
C LEU A 42 0.41 10.53 -0.84
N ALA A 43 -0.73 10.23 -0.21
CA ALA A 43 -1.40 8.97 -0.42
C ALA A 43 -2.12 8.96 -1.77
N THR A 44 -1.99 7.86 -2.49
CA THR A 44 -2.70 7.61 -3.74
C THR A 44 -3.22 6.18 -3.77
N LYS A 45 -4.11 5.86 -4.67
CA LYS A 45 -4.55 4.48 -4.88
C LYS A 45 -3.50 3.68 -5.63
N GLY A 46 -3.51 2.36 -5.44
CA GLY A 46 -2.60 1.45 -6.14
C GLY A 46 -2.71 1.59 -7.65
N ALA A 47 -1.56 1.63 -8.32
CA ALA A 47 -1.43 1.70 -9.76
C ALA A 47 -0.04 1.22 -10.18
N GLU A 48 0.16 0.91 -11.45
CA GLU A 48 1.50 0.70 -11.98
C GLU A 48 2.29 2.02 -11.92
N SER A 49 3.35 2.01 -11.13
CA SER A 49 4.24 3.15 -10.93
C SER A 49 5.53 2.69 -10.28
N THR A 50 6.61 3.41 -10.52
CA THR A 50 7.91 3.15 -9.91
C THR A 50 8.16 3.96 -8.63
N THR A 51 7.23 4.84 -8.26
CA THR A 51 7.41 5.78 -7.13
C THR A 51 6.49 5.48 -5.94
N LEU A 52 5.76 4.36 -5.95
CA LEU A 52 4.82 4.03 -4.89
C LEU A 52 5.43 3.11 -3.84
N LYS A 53 4.90 3.22 -2.63
CA LYS A 53 5.11 2.28 -1.52
C LYS A 53 3.76 1.84 -1.00
N GLY A 54 3.49 0.55 -1.00
CA GLY A 54 2.26 0.02 -0.42
C GLY A 54 2.09 0.45 1.03
N ALA A 55 0.94 1.01 1.36
CA ALA A 55 0.65 1.55 2.70
C ALA A 55 -0.38 0.72 3.47
N GLY A 56 -1.28 0.05 2.79
CA GLY A 56 -2.34 -0.74 3.39
C GLY A 56 -3.65 -0.61 2.63
N ILE A 57 -4.75 -0.81 3.33
CA ILE A 57 -6.09 -0.82 2.75
C ILE A 57 -6.90 0.37 3.24
N VAL A 58 -7.57 1.04 2.31
CA VAL A 58 -8.45 2.18 2.56
C VAL A 58 -9.64 1.74 3.41
N GLN A 59 -9.90 2.46 4.50
CA GLN A 59 -10.93 2.09 5.47
C GLN A 59 -12.28 2.74 5.21
N GLU A 60 -12.30 3.88 4.54
CA GLU A 60 -13.52 4.59 4.17
C GLU A 60 -13.34 5.28 2.83
N GLN A 61 -14.42 5.41 2.07
CA GLN A 61 -14.38 6.10 0.78
C GLN A 61 -14.10 7.58 0.99
N ILE A 62 -13.10 8.08 0.27
CA ILE A 62 -12.72 9.50 0.24
C ILE A 62 -12.70 9.98 -1.20
N ASP A 63 -13.47 11.00 -1.49
CA ASP A 63 -13.53 11.65 -2.80
C ASP A 63 -12.72 12.95 -2.78
N ASN A 64 -11.53 12.92 -3.34
CA ASN A 64 -10.69 14.10 -3.53
C ASN A 64 -10.55 14.46 -5.02
N THR A 65 -11.49 14.03 -5.86
CA THR A 65 -11.45 14.25 -7.32
C THR A 65 -11.49 15.73 -7.72
N ALA A 66 -12.20 16.54 -6.95
CA ALA A 66 -12.28 18.00 -7.15
C ALA A 66 -11.33 18.78 -6.23
N GLY A 67 -10.62 18.11 -5.34
CA GLY A 67 -9.73 18.72 -4.35
C GLY A 67 -8.29 18.82 -4.82
N ALA A 68 -7.56 19.73 -4.18
CA ALA A 68 -6.11 19.84 -4.33
C ALA A 68 -5.38 18.77 -3.50
N ASP A 69 -4.09 18.65 -3.71
CA ASP A 69 -3.20 17.79 -2.91
C ASP A 69 -3.33 18.15 -1.42
N GLY A 70 -3.63 17.15 -0.60
CA GLY A 70 -3.79 17.32 0.84
C GLY A 70 -5.10 17.98 1.30
N ALA A 71 -6.03 18.28 0.40
CA ALA A 71 -7.34 18.86 0.77
C ALA A 71 -8.20 17.87 1.57
N ALA A 72 -7.98 16.57 1.43
CA ALA A 72 -8.60 15.53 2.23
C ALA A 72 -7.52 14.59 2.79
N ASN A 73 -7.87 13.86 3.84
CA ASN A 73 -7.04 12.79 4.38
C ASN A 73 -7.71 11.44 4.14
N VAL A 74 -6.91 10.44 3.84
CA VAL A 74 -7.38 9.06 3.69
C VAL A 74 -6.91 8.23 4.89
N THR A 75 -7.83 7.48 5.48
CA THR A 75 -7.53 6.55 6.57
C THR A 75 -7.18 5.19 6.00
N ILE A 76 -5.99 4.71 6.31
CA ILE A 76 -5.40 3.48 5.79
C ILE A 76 -5.05 2.56 6.96
N ARG A 77 -5.36 1.28 6.84
CA ARG A 77 -4.99 0.27 7.83
C ARG A 77 -3.94 -0.67 7.25
N ARG A 78 -2.82 -0.74 7.94
CA ARG A 78 -1.78 -1.75 7.72
C ARG A 78 -2.24 -3.11 8.24
N GLY A 79 -1.45 -4.13 8.03
CA GLY A 79 -1.71 -5.48 8.49
C GLY A 79 -1.73 -6.45 7.32
N GLN A 80 -2.38 -7.59 7.53
CA GLN A 80 -2.47 -8.63 6.53
C GLN A 80 -3.86 -8.60 5.89
N TRP A 81 -3.90 -8.43 4.58
CA TRP A 81 -5.13 -8.27 3.82
C TRP A 81 -5.15 -9.17 2.60
N ARG A 82 -6.32 -9.71 2.29
CA ARG A 82 -6.53 -10.47 1.07
C ARG A 82 -6.87 -9.52 -0.08
N VAL A 83 -6.10 -9.63 -1.16
CA VAL A 83 -6.29 -8.85 -2.39
C VAL A 83 -6.34 -9.78 -3.59
N ALA A 84 -6.70 -9.25 -4.75
CA ALA A 84 -6.78 -10.05 -5.97
C ALA A 84 -5.38 -10.44 -6.46
N ASN A 85 -5.26 -11.67 -6.95
CA ASN A 85 -4.05 -12.20 -7.56
C ASN A 85 -4.07 -11.96 -9.07
N SER A 86 -2.90 -11.83 -9.67
CA SER A 86 -2.73 -11.86 -11.12
C SER A 86 -2.81 -13.28 -11.66
N ALA A 87 -2.85 -13.41 -12.98
CA ALA A 87 -2.92 -14.70 -13.67
C ALA A 87 -1.65 -14.95 -14.51
N GLY A 88 -1.47 -16.17 -14.98
CA GLY A 88 -0.37 -16.55 -15.88
C GLY A 88 0.99 -16.42 -15.22
N ALA A 89 1.94 -15.83 -15.92
CA ALA A 89 3.32 -15.66 -15.43
C ALA A 89 3.43 -14.73 -14.22
N ASP A 90 2.46 -13.85 -14.00
CA ASP A 90 2.41 -12.90 -12.89
C ASP A 90 1.66 -13.43 -11.66
N GLN A 91 1.12 -14.64 -11.73
CA GLN A 91 0.38 -15.24 -10.64
C GLN A 91 1.29 -15.57 -9.45
N LEU A 92 0.94 -15.09 -8.28
CA LEU A 92 1.53 -15.51 -7.02
C LEU A 92 1.03 -16.90 -6.62
N THR A 93 1.93 -17.73 -6.14
CA THR A 93 1.66 -19.09 -5.68
C THR A 93 2.28 -19.31 -4.30
N LEU A 94 2.05 -20.47 -3.68
CA LEU A 94 2.69 -20.82 -2.39
C LEU A 94 4.22 -20.81 -2.44
N LYS A 95 4.82 -20.93 -3.61
CA LYS A 95 6.28 -20.81 -3.79
C LYS A 95 6.79 -19.40 -3.52
N ASP A 96 5.90 -18.41 -3.56
CA ASP A 96 6.23 -17.00 -3.45
C ASP A 96 6.03 -16.45 -2.03
N VAL A 97 5.68 -17.29 -1.06
CA VAL A 97 5.57 -16.91 0.35
C VAL A 97 6.88 -16.29 0.83
N GLY A 98 6.80 -15.11 1.46
CA GLY A 98 7.95 -14.33 1.90
C GLY A 98 8.56 -13.43 0.84
N MET A 99 8.09 -13.49 -0.41
CA MET A 99 8.56 -12.67 -1.50
C MET A 99 7.76 -11.37 -1.60
N PRO A 100 8.32 -10.31 -2.21
CA PRO A 100 7.57 -9.10 -2.49
C PRO A 100 6.41 -9.37 -3.46
N ALA A 101 5.27 -8.72 -3.23
CA ALA A 101 4.18 -8.62 -4.19
C ALA A 101 4.14 -7.20 -4.75
N TYR A 102 3.87 -7.06 -6.03
CA TYR A 102 3.91 -5.79 -6.75
C TYR A 102 2.52 -5.27 -7.06
N ILE A 103 2.34 -3.96 -6.98
CA ILE A 103 1.05 -3.30 -7.24
C ILE A 103 0.77 -3.27 -8.73
N VAL A 104 -0.36 -3.83 -9.14
CA VAL A 104 -0.89 -3.71 -10.52
C VAL A 104 -1.91 -2.58 -10.60
N ASP A 105 -2.90 -2.61 -9.72
CA ASP A 105 -3.95 -1.62 -9.58
C ASP A 105 -4.39 -1.51 -8.11
N ASP A 106 -5.51 -0.87 -7.84
CA ASP A 106 -5.99 -0.64 -6.49
C ASP A 106 -6.66 -1.85 -5.82
N GLN A 107 -6.64 -3.01 -6.46
CA GLN A 107 -7.13 -4.27 -5.88
C GLN A 107 -6.25 -5.48 -6.18
N THR A 108 -5.30 -5.38 -7.12
CA THR A 108 -4.57 -6.52 -7.69
C THR A 108 -3.07 -6.38 -7.46
N VAL A 109 -2.45 -7.49 -7.09
CA VAL A 109 -0.99 -7.63 -6.99
C VAL A 109 -0.46 -8.69 -7.93
N ALA A 110 0.84 -8.63 -8.23
CA ALA A 110 1.53 -9.53 -9.14
C ALA A 110 2.84 -10.04 -8.55
N LYS A 111 3.32 -11.15 -9.09
CA LYS A 111 4.60 -11.77 -8.73
C LYS A 111 5.81 -10.96 -9.22
N THR A 112 5.70 -10.31 -10.39
CA THR A 112 6.82 -9.59 -11.00
C THR A 112 6.60 -8.08 -10.98
N ASP A 113 7.70 -7.35 -11.10
CA ASP A 113 7.68 -5.88 -11.19
C ASP A 113 7.23 -5.35 -12.56
N GLY A 114 6.79 -6.24 -13.45
CA GLY A 114 6.31 -5.85 -14.79
C GLY A 114 7.38 -5.25 -15.70
N GLY A 115 8.63 -5.68 -15.53
CA GLY A 115 9.77 -5.11 -16.27
C GLY A 115 10.20 -3.76 -15.72
N GLY A 116 10.12 -3.56 -14.42
CA GLY A 116 10.52 -2.33 -13.72
C GLY A 116 9.45 -1.25 -13.72
N LYS A 117 8.18 -1.59 -13.94
CA LYS A 117 7.06 -0.63 -14.00
C LYS A 117 6.25 -0.54 -12.72
N ARG A 118 6.42 -1.51 -11.82
CA ARG A 118 5.58 -1.65 -10.62
C ARG A 118 6.38 -1.45 -9.35
N SER A 119 5.70 -0.99 -8.32
CA SER A 119 6.25 -0.83 -6.98
C SER A 119 5.77 -1.96 -6.07
N VAL A 120 6.50 -2.19 -4.98
CA VAL A 120 6.15 -3.21 -3.99
C VAL A 120 4.91 -2.77 -3.20
N ALA A 121 3.92 -3.66 -3.11
CA ALA A 121 2.76 -3.51 -2.24
C ALA A 121 3.09 -3.90 -0.80
N GLY A 122 3.68 -5.06 -0.63
CA GLY A 122 4.03 -5.67 0.64
C GLY A 122 4.63 -7.05 0.42
N THR A 123 4.62 -7.88 1.46
CA THR A 123 5.14 -9.24 1.42
C THR A 123 4.00 -10.25 1.33
N MET A 124 4.12 -11.21 0.41
CA MET A 124 3.15 -12.31 0.28
C MET A 124 3.28 -13.26 1.46
N VAL A 125 2.15 -13.55 2.14
CA VAL A 125 2.13 -14.39 3.34
C VAL A 125 1.31 -15.66 3.18
N ASP A 126 0.27 -15.66 2.36
CA ASP A 126 -0.61 -16.81 2.16
C ASP A 126 -1.42 -16.67 0.87
N ILE A 127 -2.12 -17.73 0.49
CA ILE A 127 -3.02 -17.76 -0.65
C ILE A 127 -4.22 -18.66 -0.35
N ASP A 128 -5.39 -18.27 -0.84
CA ASP A 128 -6.59 -19.08 -0.83
C ASP A 128 -7.34 -18.95 -2.18
N PRO A 129 -8.44 -19.70 -2.41
CA PRO A 129 -9.16 -19.64 -3.69
C PRO A 129 -9.71 -18.25 -4.07
N ALA A 130 -9.87 -17.36 -3.09
CA ALA A 130 -10.45 -16.03 -3.30
C ALA A 130 -9.40 -14.93 -3.50
N GLY A 131 -8.12 -15.20 -3.24
CA GLY A 131 -7.07 -14.22 -3.44
C GLY A 131 -5.77 -14.54 -2.72
N VAL A 132 -4.91 -13.54 -2.63
CA VAL A 132 -3.60 -13.64 -2.00
C VAL A 132 -3.53 -12.71 -0.79
N TRP A 133 -2.93 -13.20 0.29
CA TRP A 133 -2.75 -12.45 1.53
C TRP A 133 -1.42 -11.72 1.51
N ILE A 134 -1.48 -10.41 1.72
CA ILE A 134 -0.32 -9.52 1.69
C ILE A 134 -0.18 -8.82 3.04
N ALA A 135 1.03 -8.82 3.57
CA ALA A 135 1.41 -8.01 4.73
C ALA A 135 1.91 -6.65 4.26
N PHE A 136 1.12 -5.63 4.56
CA PHE A 136 1.46 -4.25 4.26
C PHE A 136 2.22 -3.57 5.39
#